data_7094282ffd95d0f5eab7fa32233d901a
#
_entry.id   7094282ffd95d0f5eab7fa32233d901a
#
_cell.length_a   1.000
_cell.length_b   1.000
_cell.length_c   1.000
_cell.angle_alpha   90.00
_cell.angle_beta   90.00
_cell.angle_gamma   90.00
#
_symmetry.space_group_name_H-M   'P 1'
#
loop_
_entity.id
_entity.type
_entity.pdbx_description
1 polymer ?
#
loop_
_entity_poly.entity_id
_entity_poly.type
_entity_poly.pdbx_seq_one_letter_code
_entity_poly.pdbx_strand_id
1 'polypeptide(L)'
;MSDYQTIDAVCNIWTPEALSHRPGWTDEFFVGKVKGKHDSAGITLEAMIEGMDEAGIDIAFLVAAKAGRVGLPGCYHMPLEVVSRAVEQYPDRFRGMLGLDPYMGMNGVRQLETAVKEFGFVGAHLYPHWFELPPNNAKYYPFYAKC
;
A
#
# COMPACT_ATOMS: atom_id res chain seq x y z
N MET A 1 1.55 -29.96 7.56
CA MET A 1 0.99 -28.62 7.30
C MET A 1 1.39 -27.78 8.47
N SER A 2 1.99 -26.60 8.29
CA SER A 2 2.39 -25.74 9.41
C SER A 2 1.11 -25.12 10.00
N ASP A 3 1.03 -25.06 11.35
CA ASP A 3 -0.08 -24.40 12.04
C ASP A 3 0.03 -22.85 11.99
N TYR A 4 0.93 -22.31 11.18
CA TYR A 4 1.22 -20.88 11.09
C TYR A 4 0.83 -20.33 9.74
N GLN A 5 0.20 -19.15 9.73
CA GLN A 5 -0.05 -18.38 8.52
C GLN A 5 1.19 -17.59 8.11
N THR A 6 1.50 -17.61 6.82
CA THR A 6 2.57 -16.79 6.23
C THR A 6 1.96 -15.51 5.70
N ILE A 7 2.48 -14.35 6.18
CA ILE A 7 1.95 -13.04 5.83
C ILE A 7 3.03 -12.23 5.11
N ASP A 8 2.72 -11.75 3.90
CA ASP A 8 3.46 -10.65 3.28
C ASP A 8 2.94 -9.32 3.85
N ALA A 9 3.72 -8.72 4.74
CA ALA A 9 3.33 -7.52 5.48
C ALA A 9 3.38 -6.22 4.65
N VAL A 10 4.00 -6.22 3.46
CA VAL A 10 4.11 -5.05 2.58
C VAL A 10 4.01 -5.46 1.12
N CYS A 11 2.80 -5.55 0.63
CA CYS A 11 2.53 -5.90 -0.76
C CYS A 11 1.97 -4.70 -1.53
N ASN A 12 2.49 -4.46 -2.73
CA ASN A 12 1.94 -3.48 -3.64
C ASN A 12 0.91 -4.14 -4.55
N ILE A 13 -0.26 -3.53 -4.69
CA ILE A 13 -1.24 -3.93 -5.71
C ILE A 13 -0.69 -3.60 -7.11
N TRP A 14 -0.71 -4.58 -8.03
CA TRP A 14 -0.08 -4.48 -9.36
C TRP A 14 -1.07 -4.68 -10.50
N THR A 15 -2.33 -4.33 -10.28
CA THR A 15 -3.35 -4.41 -11.33
C THR A 15 -3.23 -3.26 -12.33
N PRO A 16 -3.76 -3.38 -13.57
CA PRO A 16 -3.78 -2.28 -14.55
C PRO A 16 -4.36 -0.99 -13.98
N GLU A 17 -5.42 -1.09 -13.18
CA GLU A 17 -6.00 0.07 -12.49
C GLU A 17 -5.00 0.71 -11.52
N ALA A 18 -4.36 -0.09 -10.67
CA ALA A 18 -3.38 0.41 -9.72
C ALA A 18 -2.18 1.08 -10.42
N LEU A 19 -1.74 0.51 -11.53
CA LEU A 19 -0.66 1.07 -12.34
C LEU A 19 -1.03 2.42 -12.95
N SER A 20 -2.29 2.63 -13.33
CA SER A 20 -2.75 3.92 -13.87
C SER A 20 -2.62 5.10 -12.89
N HIS A 21 -2.52 4.83 -11.59
CA HIS A 21 -2.29 5.83 -10.55
C HIS A 21 -0.80 6.10 -10.29
N ARG A 22 0.11 5.33 -10.89
CA ARG A 22 1.54 5.50 -10.69
C ARG A 22 2.11 6.58 -11.62
N PRO A 23 3.00 7.44 -11.13
CA PRO A 23 3.69 8.39 -11.98
C PRO A 23 4.70 7.67 -12.90
N GLY A 24 4.93 8.22 -14.11
CA GLY A 24 5.78 7.57 -15.13
C GLY A 24 7.21 7.25 -14.69
N TRP A 25 7.77 7.98 -13.71
CA TRP A 25 9.11 7.68 -13.18
C TRP A 25 9.19 6.31 -12.49
N THR A 26 8.06 5.73 -12.06
CA THR A 26 8.04 4.41 -11.42
C THR A 26 8.48 3.31 -12.38
N ASP A 27 8.19 3.45 -13.67
CA ASP A 27 8.60 2.46 -14.68
C ASP A 27 10.12 2.44 -14.82
N GLU A 28 10.77 3.62 -14.88
CA GLU A 28 12.24 3.71 -14.89
C GLU A 28 12.85 3.11 -13.63
N PHE A 29 12.22 3.33 -12.47
CA PHE A 29 12.68 2.77 -11.20
C PHE A 29 12.61 1.25 -11.21
N PHE A 30 11.46 0.68 -11.55
CA PHE A 30 11.27 -0.77 -11.51
C PHE A 30 12.08 -1.49 -12.59
N VAL A 31 12.09 -1.00 -13.81
CA VAL A 31 12.86 -1.59 -14.92
C VAL A 31 14.36 -1.33 -14.74
N GLY A 32 14.75 -0.08 -14.47
CA GLY A 32 16.15 0.33 -14.44
C GLY A 32 16.89 -0.01 -13.15
N LYS A 33 16.26 0.15 -12.00
CA LYS A 33 16.90 0.00 -10.69
C LYS A 33 16.63 -1.34 -10.03
N VAL A 34 15.36 -1.76 -9.97
CA VAL A 34 14.97 -3.02 -9.33
C VAL A 34 15.31 -4.22 -10.19
N LYS A 35 15.37 -4.04 -11.53
CA LYS A 35 15.63 -5.11 -12.51
C LYS A 35 14.65 -6.29 -12.37
N GLY A 36 13.49 -6.03 -11.82
CA GLY A 36 12.44 -7.01 -11.68
C GLY A 36 11.81 -7.37 -13.02
N LYS A 37 11.31 -8.58 -13.14
CA LYS A 37 10.40 -8.94 -14.23
C LYS A 37 9.04 -8.32 -13.87
N HIS A 38 8.84 -7.07 -14.21
CA HIS A 38 7.54 -6.44 -14.03
C HIS A 38 6.78 -6.48 -15.35
N ASP A 39 5.57 -6.98 -15.31
CA ASP A 39 4.64 -6.76 -16.40
C ASP A 39 4.16 -5.31 -16.32
N SER A 40 4.58 -4.48 -17.28
CA SER A 40 4.17 -3.08 -17.35
C SER A 40 2.68 -2.91 -17.62
N ALA A 41 2.00 -3.95 -18.11
CA ALA A 41 0.55 -3.99 -18.29
C ALA A 41 -0.18 -4.27 -16.98
N GLY A 42 0.52 -4.73 -15.95
CA GLY A 42 -0.06 -5.22 -14.71
C GLY A 42 -0.53 -6.67 -14.79
N ILE A 43 -0.95 -7.19 -13.66
CA ILE A 43 -1.49 -8.55 -13.50
C ILE A 43 -2.87 -8.50 -12.86
N THR A 44 -3.66 -9.55 -13.02
CA THR A 44 -4.97 -9.65 -12.34
C THR A 44 -4.78 -9.99 -10.85
N LEU A 45 -5.81 -9.80 -10.04
CA LEU A 45 -5.79 -10.21 -8.63
C LEU A 45 -5.64 -11.74 -8.51
N GLU A 46 -6.23 -12.50 -9.43
CA GLU A 46 -6.10 -13.95 -9.50
C GLU A 46 -4.62 -14.36 -9.72
N ALA A 47 -3.96 -13.71 -10.68
CA ALA A 47 -2.53 -13.98 -10.93
C ALA A 47 -1.64 -13.58 -9.75
N MET A 48 -2.02 -12.51 -8.99
CA MET A 48 -1.35 -12.19 -7.73
C MET A 48 -1.52 -13.30 -6.70
N ILE A 49 -2.73 -13.86 -6.58
CA ILE A 49 -3.03 -14.96 -5.65
C ILE A 49 -2.30 -16.24 -6.06
N GLU A 50 -2.25 -16.56 -7.36
CA GLU A 50 -1.44 -17.69 -7.87
C GLU A 50 0.03 -17.54 -7.47
N GLY A 51 0.61 -16.36 -7.64
CA GLY A 51 1.98 -16.08 -7.19
C GLY A 51 2.17 -16.18 -5.67
N MET A 52 1.18 -15.78 -4.88
CA MET A 52 1.17 -16.00 -3.43
C MET A 52 1.15 -17.48 -3.08
N ASP A 53 0.31 -18.27 -3.77
CA ASP A 53 0.20 -19.72 -3.55
C ASP A 53 1.53 -20.42 -3.88
N GLU A 54 2.15 -20.07 -5.00
CA GLU A 54 3.48 -20.58 -5.38
C GLU A 54 4.57 -20.23 -4.36
N ALA A 55 4.47 -19.04 -3.74
CA ALA A 55 5.40 -18.58 -2.71
C ALA A 55 5.07 -19.08 -1.29
N GLY A 56 3.93 -19.75 -1.11
CA GLY A 56 3.46 -20.20 0.21
C GLY A 56 2.99 -19.04 1.11
N ILE A 57 2.46 -17.96 0.51
CA ILE A 57 1.92 -16.80 1.22
C ILE A 57 0.41 -16.94 1.37
N ASP A 58 -0.08 -16.97 2.60
CA ASP A 58 -1.52 -17.10 2.89
C ASP A 58 -2.24 -15.77 2.76
N ILE A 59 -1.66 -14.69 3.31
CA ILE A 59 -2.25 -13.35 3.36
C ILE A 59 -1.24 -12.31 2.91
N ALA A 60 -1.68 -11.35 2.09
CA ALA A 60 -0.90 -10.17 1.76
C ALA A 60 -1.56 -8.88 2.27
N PHE A 61 -0.76 -8.00 2.88
CA PHE A 61 -1.17 -6.67 3.28
C PHE A 61 -0.94 -5.70 2.13
N LEU A 62 -2.02 -5.35 1.42
CA LEU A 62 -1.99 -4.41 0.30
C LEU A 62 -1.92 -2.98 0.82
N VAL A 63 -0.92 -2.24 0.37
CA VAL A 63 -0.69 -0.87 0.82
C VAL A 63 -1.31 0.15 -0.13
N ALA A 64 -2.27 0.94 0.36
CA ALA A 64 -2.70 2.18 -0.30
C ALA A 64 -1.61 3.24 -0.10
N ALA A 65 -0.52 3.10 -0.85
CA ALA A 65 0.72 3.82 -0.63
C ALA A 65 0.57 5.34 -0.76
N LYS A 66 1.23 6.08 0.13
CA LYS A 66 1.45 7.52 -0.01
C LYS A 66 2.95 7.80 0.11
N ALA A 67 3.52 8.31 -0.95
CA ALA A 67 4.94 8.65 -1.05
C ALA A 67 5.09 10.09 -1.54
N GLY A 68 5.68 10.95 -0.71
CA GLY A 68 5.89 12.35 -1.01
C GLY A 68 4.66 13.24 -0.81
N ARG A 69 4.92 14.54 -0.69
CA ARG A 69 3.88 15.55 -0.46
C ARG A 69 3.06 15.79 -1.73
N VAL A 70 1.75 15.86 -1.58
CA VAL A 70 0.84 16.23 -2.67
C VAL A 70 1.26 17.54 -3.33
N GLY A 71 1.26 17.57 -4.66
CA GLY A 71 1.61 18.75 -5.46
C GLY A 71 3.11 18.91 -5.73
N LEU A 72 3.97 18.05 -5.17
CA LEU A 72 5.39 18.04 -5.52
C LEU A 72 5.68 17.01 -6.62
N PRO A 73 6.68 17.27 -7.48
CA PRO A 73 7.14 16.29 -8.47
C PRO A 73 7.53 14.97 -7.78
N GLY A 74 7.06 13.87 -8.34
CA GLY A 74 7.38 12.54 -7.84
C GLY A 74 6.49 12.05 -6.70
N CYS A 75 5.49 12.82 -6.25
CA CYS A 75 4.53 12.30 -5.29
C CYS A 75 3.71 11.16 -5.91
N TYR A 76 3.43 10.15 -5.10
CA TYR A 76 2.62 9.01 -5.48
C TYR A 76 1.63 8.68 -4.36
N HIS A 77 0.34 8.77 -4.68
CA HIS A 77 -0.72 8.44 -3.74
C HIS A 77 -1.68 7.46 -4.40
N MET A 78 -1.66 6.22 -3.91
CA MET A 78 -2.63 5.20 -4.29
C MET A 78 -3.96 5.48 -3.60
N PRO A 79 -5.08 5.62 -4.34
CA PRO A 79 -6.40 5.72 -3.74
C PRO A 79 -6.70 4.48 -2.88
N LEU A 80 -7.24 4.69 -1.69
CA LEU A 80 -7.57 3.58 -0.79
C LEU A 80 -8.68 2.68 -1.37
N GLU A 81 -9.54 3.25 -2.21
CA GLU A 81 -10.64 2.54 -2.87
C GLU A 81 -10.14 1.45 -3.84
N VAL A 82 -8.97 1.63 -4.44
CA VAL A 82 -8.35 0.60 -5.30
C VAL A 82 -7.97 -0.62 -4.46
N VAL A 83 -7.41 -0.39 -3.28
CA VAL A 83 -7.04 -1.46 -2.35
C VAL A 83 -8.29 -2.08 -1.70
N SER A 84 -9.28 -1.26 -1.32
CA SER A 84 -10.52 -1.72 -0.72
C SER A 84 -11.25 -2.72 -1.62
N ARG A 85 -11.37 -2.42 -2.92
CA ARG A 85 -12.01 -3.34 -3.87
C ARG A 85 -11.29 -4.69 -3.96
N ALA A 86 -9.97 -4.70 -3.92
CA ALA A 86 -9.21 -5.96 -3.92
C ALA A 86 -9.46 -6.77 -2.64
N VAL A 87 -9.52 -6.09 -1.48
CA VAL A 87 -9.84 -6.72 -0.19
C VAL A 87 -11.27 -7.27 -0.18
N GLU A 88 -12.23 -6.50 -0.70
CA GLU A 88 -13.63 -6.93 -0.80
C GLU A 88 -13.81 -8.15 -1.69
N GLN A 89 -13.05 -8.22 -2.79
CA GLN A 89 -13.11 -9.34 -3.73
C GLN A 89 -12.48 -10.61 -3.17
N TYR A 90 -11.40 -10.48 -2.39
CA TYR A 90 -10.67 -11.62 -1.82
C TYR A 90 -10.34 -11.41 -0.33
N PRO A 91 -11.38 -11.37 0.54
CA PRO A 91 -11.20 -11.02 1.95
C PRO A 91 -10.37 -12.03 2.75
N ASP A 92 -10.25 -13.26 2.28
CA ASP A 92 -9.42 -14.29 2.92
C ASP A 92 -7.94 -14.19 2.55
N ARG A 93 -7.61 -13.46 1.47
CA ARG A 93 -6.26 -13.36 0.93
C ARG A 93 -5.62 -11.98 1.12
N PHE A 94 -6.40 -10.92 1.15
CA PHE A 94 -5.91 -9.56 1.24
C PHE A 94 -6.39 -8.83 2.48
N ARG A 95 -5.53 -7.94 3.00
CA ARG A 95 -5.87 -6.94 4.03
C ARG A 95 -5.37 -5.59 3.57
N GLY A 96 -6.13 -4.54 3.81
CA GLY A 96 -5.75 -3.18 3.46
C GLY A 96 -4.90 -2.50 4.53
N MET A 97 -3.86 -1.79 4.10
CA MET A 97 -3.05 -0.90 4.93
C MET A 97 -3.11 0.52 4.34
N LEU A 98 -3.45 1.51 5.16
CA LEU A 98 -3.47 2.90 4.70
C LEU A 98 -2.08 3.53 4.71
N GLY A 99 -1.62 4.06 3.58
CA GLY A 99 -0.45 4.92 3.53
C GLY A 99 -0.68 6.23 4.29
N LEU A 100 0.27 6.65 5.10
CA LEU A 100 0.18 7.89 5.88
C LEU A 100 0.93 9.04 5.20
N ASP A 101 0.29 10.21 5.15
CA ASP A 101 0.94 11.47 4.82
C ASP A 101 0.98 12.36 6.09
N PRO A 102 2.17 12.60 6.68
CA PRO A 102 2.31 13.36 7.92
C PRO A 102 1.93 14.84 7.78
N TYR A 103 1.86 15.36 6.56
CA TYR A 103 1.46 16.74 6.31
C TYR A 103 -0.05 16.94 6.27
N MET A 104 -0.82 15.86 6.21
CA MET A 104 -2.29 15.93 6.31
C MET A 104 -2.79 16.21 7.74
N GLY A 105 -1.95 16.05 8.77
CA GLY A 105 -2.33 16.28 10.16
C GLY A 105 -3.61 15.54 10.55
N MET A 106 -4.55 16.23 11.19
CA MET A 106 -5.82 15.62 11.65
C MET A 106 -6.72 15.11 10.52
N ASN A 107 -6.60 15.63 9.31
CA ASN A 107 -7.34 15.07 8.16
C ASN A 107 -6.82 13.68 7.81
N GLY A 108 -5.50 13.46 7.86
CA GLY A 108 -4.92 12.14 7.67
C GLY A 108 -5.32 11.15 8.79
N VAL A 109 -5.43 11.62 10.04
CA VAL A 109 -5.91 10.79 11.16
C VAL A 109 -7.37 10.38 10.95
N ARG A 110 -8.24 11.31 10.49
CA ARG A 110 -9.64 10.97 10.15
C ARG A 110 -9.71 9.98 9.00
N GLN A 111 -8.86 10.14 7.99
CA GLN A 111 -8.79 9.19 6.87
C GLN A 111 -8.37 7.80 7.34
N LEU A 112 -7.42 7.70 8.28
CA LEU A 112 -7.06 6.42 8.89
C LEU A 112 -8.24 5.80 9.63
N GLU A 113 -8.97 6.59 10.40
CA GLU A 113 -10.16 6.12 11.10
C GLU A 113 -11.23 5.60 10.15
N THR A 114 -11.51 6.34 9.07
CA THR A 114 -12.44 5.92 8.01
C THR A 114 -11.95 4.63 7.35
N ALA A 115 -10.67 4.53 6.98
CA ALA A 115 -10.11 3.34 6.35
C ALA A 115 -10.32 2.08 7.21
N VAL A 116 -10.14 2.19 8.53
CA VAL A 116 -10.36 1.06 9.44
C VAL A 116 -11.85 0.76 9.64
N LYS A 117 -12.68 1.78 9.88
CA LYS A 117 -14.08 1.57 10.26
C LYS A 117 -14.99 1.24 9.08
N GLU A 118 -14.76 1.86 7.93
CA GLU A 118 -15.66 1.77 6.78
C GLU A 118 -15.13 0.81 5.71
N PHE A 119 -13.81 0.70 5.57
CA PHE A 119 -13.16 -0.14 4.55
C PHE A 119 -12.46 -1.38 5.13
N GLY A 120 -12.51 -1.60 6.44
CA GLY A 120 -11.95 -2.79 7.08
C GLY A 120 -10.43 -2.91 7.00
N PHE A 121 -9.71 -1.79 6.82
CA PHE A 121 -8.25 -1.79 6.82
C PHE A 121 -7.73 -2.20 8.20
N VAL A 122 -6.64 -2.95 8.22
CA VAL A 122 -6.09 -3.52 9.45
C VAL A 122 -4.97 -2.69 10.08
N GLY A 123 -4.53 -1.63 9.39
CA GLY A 123 -3.45 -0.80 9.91
C GLY A 123 -3.02 0.31 8.96
N ALA A 124 -1.86 0.85 9.26
CA ALA A 124 -1.26 1.95 8.51
C ALA A 124 0.19 1.64 8.12
N HIS A 125 0.61 2.25 7.02
CA HIS A 125 1.97 2.15 6.49
C HIS A 125 2.55 3.54 6.25
N LEU A 126 3.84 3.71 6.49
CA LEU A 126 4.50 4.99 6.25
C LEU A 126 5.84 4.81 5.53
N TYR A 127 6.16 5.81 4.69
CA TYR A 127 7.43 5.93 3.99
C TYR A 127 8.16 7.21 4.44
N PRO A 128 8.82 7.23 5.61
CA PRO A 128 9.40 8.47 6.17
C PRO A 128 10.37 9.17 5.24
N HIS A 129 11.18 8.42 4.50
CA HIS A 129 12.16 8.95 3.56
C HIS A 129 11.54 9.72 2.38
N TRP A 130 10.31 9.38 1.95
CA TRP A 130 9.60 10.12 0.91
C TRP A 130 9.05 11.46 1.38
N PHE A 131 8.92 11.65 2.69
CA PHE A 131 8.47 12.88 3.31
C PHE A 131 9.62 13.69 3.90
N GLU A 132 10.86 13.20 3.78
CA GLU A 132 12.07 13.81 4.34
C GLU A 132 11.96 14.07 5.86
N LEU A 133 11.21 13.20 6.55
CA LEU A 133 10.98 13.26 7.99
C LEU A 133 11.43 11.95 8.64
N PRO A 134 12.21 12.00 9.72
CA PRO A 134 12.50 10.79 10.48
C PRO A 134 11.23 10.26 11.15
N PRO A 135 11.10 8.93 11.37
CA PRO A 135 9.87 8.34 11.90
C PRO A 135 9.47 8.82 13.30
N ASN A 136 10.39 9.41 14.04
CA ASN A 136 10.14 10.04 15.34
C ASN A 136 9.77 11.53 15.25
N ASN A 137 9.52 12.07 14.05
CA ASN A 137 9.07 13.44 13.91
C ASN A 137 7.66 13.61 14.51
N ALA A 138 7.42 14.73 15.20
CA ALA A 138 6.16 15.02 15.89
C ALA A 138 4.91 14.96 15.00
N LYS A 139 5.08 15.17 13.68
CA LYS A 139 3.96 15.06 12.70
C LYS A 139 3.37 13.64 12.63
N TYR A 140 4.13 12.60 12.99
CA TYR A 140 3.63 11.22 13.02
C TYR A 140 2.91 10.86 14.31
N TYR A 141 3.14 11.56 15.42
CA TYR A 141 2.58 11.18 16.73
C TYR A 141 1.06 11.06 16.77
N PRO A 142 0.26 11.95 16.11
CA PRO A 142 -1.19 11.77 16.06
C PRO A 142 -1.61 10.45 15.42
N PHE A 143 -0.88 9.98 14.42
CA PHE A 143 -1.13 8.69 13.77
C PHE A 143 -0.75 7.53 14.68
N TYR A 144 0.41 7.59 15.33
CA TYR A 144 0.84 6.55 16.28
C TYR A 144 -0.11 6.42 17.47
N ALA A 145 -0.62 7.56 17.96
CA ALA A 145 -1.60 7.55 19.04
C ALA A 145 -2.97 7.01 18.60
N LYS A 146 -3.26 7.02 17.30
CA LYS A 146 -4.52 6.52 16.72
C LYS A 146 -4.47 5.01 16.45
N CYS A 147 -3.30 4.46 16.08
CA CYS A 147 -3.08 3.02 15.91
C CYS A 147 -3.05 2.27 17.22
#